data_57b7c1c077f967a880a9027e968e0c4e
#
_entry.id   57b7c1c077f967a880a9027e968e0c4e
#
_cell.length_a   1.000
_cell.length_b   1.000
_cell.length_c   1.000
_cell.angle_alpha   90.00
_cell.angle_beta   90.00
_cell.angle_gamma   90.00
#
_symmetry.space_group_name_H-M   'P 1'
#
loop_
_entity.id
_entity.type
_entity.pdbx_description
1 polymer ?
#
loop_
_entity_poly.entity_id
_entity_poly.type
_entity_poly.pdbx_seq_one_letter_code
_entity_poly.pdbx_strand_id
1 'polypeptide(L)'
;MKPVILILGTVCMMFLLPCSCSSPMAKADNQIKPWTENPRYWQYKGKPVLLLGATLNDNLFQNDNLESHLDSLRMSGGNYVRNTMSDRDPGNIRAFMSVAPDKYDLEKWNGEYWQRFENLLRLASEREIIVQIEIWDRFDHSREPWLGDPYNPKNNINYSYAEAGLDNIYPLHPGQNKQPFFFTVPELQNNTVLLKYQENFVKKLLSISLRYDNVLYCIDNETSGVEEWASYWAGFIRENSGGKEINLTQMWDNWDVKSEVHKRTLDHPERYSYIDISQNSQIPGQPNWDNAQYVFDYIKNSPRPVNSTKIYGSDQGSWLDRGITTKHAVETFCRNVIGGFASSRFHRPPSGLGLSRTSINCLLTIRKIEEKVKFRDLTPMMNLLETTGENKTFLSAKEGENYVLYFTGPGTAILDLGKWDKTFELNWIPIEKADWDNEGRINGGGRAEITSGYPGDAFAVMTVVK
;
A
#
# COMPACT_ATOMS: atom_id res chain seq x y z
N MET A 1 -62.75 0.49 -81.21
CA MET A 1 -62.14 1.50 -80.35
C MET A 1 -61.79 0.78 -79.02
N LYS A 2 -60.54 0.49 -78.77
CA LYS A 2 -60.09 -0.18 -77.49
C LYS A 2 -59.47 0.91 -76.62
N PRO A 3 -59.76 0.96 -75.34
CA PRO A 3 -59.10 1.93 -74.45
C PRO A 3 -57.69 1.41 -74.04
N VAL A 4 -56.73 2.31 -74.02
CA VAL A 4 -55.38 2.12 -73.52
C VAL A 4 -55.38 2.38 -71.99
N ILE A 5 -54.98 1.39 -71.23
CA ILE A 5 -54.78 1.51 -69.76
C ILE A 5 -53.31 1.93 -69.50
N LEU A 6 -53.13 3.09 -68.91
CA LEU A 6 -51.83 3.62 -68.48
C LEU A 6 -51.58 3.14 -67.06
N ILE A 7 -50.53 2.29 -66.88
CA ILE A 7 -50.09 1.84 -65.55
C ILE A 7 -49.01 2.81 -65.08
N LEU A 8 -49.31 3.61 -64.08
CA LEU A 8 -48.30 4.39 -63.33
C LEU A 8 -47.57 3.48 -62.30
N GLY A 9 -46.33 3.19 -62.61
CA GLY A 9 -45.45 2.48 -61.62
C GLY A 9 -44.89 3.46 -60.60
N THR A 10 -45.27 3.30 -59.31
CA THR A 10 -44.70 4.04 -58.19
C THR A 10 -43.38 3.38 -57.76
N VAL A 11 -42.29 4.05 -58.07
CA VAL A 11 -40.95 3.62 -57.53
C VAL A 11 -40.84 4.04 -56.10
N CYS A 12 -40.88 3.06 -55.18
CA CYS A 12 -40.65 3.27 -53.78
C CYS A 12 -39.12 3.24 -53.50
N MET A 13 -38.52 4.39 -53.32
CA MET A 13 -37.10 4.54 -53.02
C MET A 13 -36.89 4.31 -51.50
N MET A 14 -36.47 3.09 -51.10
CA MET A 14 -36.08 2.78 -49.72
C MET A 14 -34.76 3.46 -49.39
N PHE A 15 -34.79 4.51 -48.59
CA PHE A 15 -33.61 5.07 -47.93
C PHE A 15 -33.14 4.12 -46.81
N LEU A 16 -32.08 3.37 -47.07
CA LEU A 16 -31.32 2.66 -46.02
C LEU A 16 -30.54 3.72 -45.24
N LEU A 17 -31.05 4.07 -44.04
CA LEU A 17 -30.28 4.81 -43.04
C LEU A 17 -29.20 3.87 -42.49
N PRO A 18 -27.91 4.26 -42.51
CA PRO A 18 -26.89 3.48 -41.82
C PRO A 18 -27.16 3.51 -40.33
N CYS A 19 -27.52 2.36 -39.78
CA CYS A 19 -27.57 2.16 -38.30
C CYS A 19 -26.13 2.26 -37.76
N SER A 20 -25.79 3.44 -37.28
CA SER A 20 -24.50 3.65 -36.58
C SER A 20 -24.56 2.88 -35.27
N CYS A 21 -24.07 1.64 -35.26
CA CYS A 21 -23.75 0.91 -34.02
C CYS A 21 -22.63 1.67 -33.37
N SER A 22 -22.95 2.59 -32.45
CA SER A 22 -22.00 3.08 -31.50
C SER A 22 -21.65 1.89 -30.61
N SER A 23 -20.44 1.33 -30.78
CA SER A 23 -19.85 0.40 -29.85
C SER A 23 -19.92 1.04 -28.47
N PRO A 24 -20.37 0.35 -27.40
CA PRO A 24 -20.33 0.90 -26.07
C PRO A 24 -18.88 1.29 -25.78
N MET A 25 -18.61 2.57 -25.52
CA MET A 25 -17.32 3.01 -25.04
C MET A 25 -16.97 2.12 -23.86
N ALA A 26 -15.87 1.36 -23.98
CA ALA A 26 -15.34 0.58 -22.87
C ALA A 26 -15.24 1.53 -21.69
N LYS A 27 -15.91 1.19 -20.57
CA LYS A 27 -15.87 1.97 -19.35
C LYS A 27 -14.41 2.14 -18.99
N ALA A 28 -13.92 3.38 -18.93
CA ALA A 28 -12.52 3.62 -18.61
C ALA A 28 -12.17 2.85 -17.35
N ASP A 29 -11.18 1.99 -17.43
CA ASP A 29 -10.70 1.18 -16.31
C ASP A 29 -9.93 2.08 -15.34
N ASN A 30 -10.66 2.64 -14.40
CA ASN A 30 -10.14 3.61 -13.43
C ASN A 30 -9.60 2.93 -12.16
N GLN A 31 -9.85 1.64 -12.01
CA GLN A 31 -9.48 0.94 -10.77
C GLN A 31 -7.97 0.83 -10.62
N ILE A 32 -7.51 0.97 -9.35
CA ILE A 32 -6.14 0.60 -8.98
C ILE A 32 -5.95 -0.90 -9.21
N LYS A 33 -4.87 -1.27 -9.92
CA LYS A 33 -4.51 -2.68 -10.18
C LYS A 33 -3.03 -2.79 -10.54
N PRO A 34 -2.44 -4.00 -10.54
CA PRO A 34 -1.09 -4.21 -11.07
C PRO A 34 -1.00 -3.70 -12.51
N TRP A 35 0.08 -2.98 -12.83
CA TRP A 35 0.26 -2.40 -14.15
C TRP A 35 0.57 -3.47 -15.20
N THR A 36 -0.16 -3.50 -16.28
CA THR A 36 -0.09 -4.58 -17.28
C THR A 36 1.27 -4.68 -17.98
N GLU A 37 1.99 -3.57 -18.16
CA GLU A 37 3.31 -3.55 -18.82
C GLU A 37 4.44 -3.92 -17.85
N ASN A 38 4.28 -3.64 -16.56
CA ASN A 38 5.20 -4.02 -15.50
C ASN A 38 4.42 -4.33 -14.21
N PRO A 39 4.02 -5.59 -13.98
CA PRO A 39 3.18 -5.98 -12.85
C PRO A 39 3.83 -5.78 -11.47
N ARG A 40 5.10 -5.39 -11.41
CA ARG A 40 5.76 -4.98 -10.15
C ARG A 40 5.25 -3.64 -9.61
N TYR A 41 4.55 -2.85 -10.43
CA TYR A 41 4.03 -1.54 -10.08
C TYR A 41 2.52 -1.48 -10.21
N TRP A 42 1.93 -0.43 -9.68
CA TRP A 42 0.50 -0.15 -9.78
C TRP A 42 0.17 0.71 -11.01
N GLN A 43 -1.04 0.56 -11.53
CA GLN A 43 -1.70 1.56 -12.37
C GLN A 43 -2.98 2.03 -11.72
N TYR A 44 -3.33 3.29 -11.93
CA TYR A 44 -4.57 3.92 -11.49
C TYR A 44 -5.07 4.87 -12.57
N LYS A 45 -6.36 4.81 -12.91
CA LYS A 45 -6.94 5.59 -14.01
C LYS A 45 -6.14 5.43 -15.32
N GLY A 46 -5.72 4.21 -15.62
CA GLY A 46 -4.95 3.87 -16.82
C GLY A 46 -3.51 4.36 -16.86
N LYS A 47 -2.97 4.92 -15.76
CA LYS A 47 -1.59 5.42 -15.69
C LYS A 47 -0.78 4.67 -14.64
N PRO A 48 0.49 4.33 -14.90
CA PRO A 48 1.36 3.76 -13.89
C PRO A 48 1.60 4.76 -12.75
N VAL A 49 1.61 4.26 -11.52
CA VAL A 49 1.70 5.07 -10.31
C VAL A 49 2.61 4.43 -9.27
N LEU A 50 3.50 5.23 -8.69
CA LEU A 50 4.28 4.88 -7.50
C LEU A 50 3.53 5.41 -6.28
N LEU A 51 3.23 4.52 -5.33
CA LEU A 51 2.48 4.86 -4.12
C LEU A 51 3.43 5.32 -3.01
N LEU A 52 3.30 6.59 -2.62
CA LEU A 52 4.10 7.19 -1.57
C LEU A 52 3.18 7.80 -0.52
N GLY A 53 3.51 7.60 0.77
CA GLY A 53 2.61 8.07 1.79
C GLY A 53 3.15 8.24 3.20
N ALA A 54 2.28 8.79 4.02
CA ALA A 54 2.46 8.97 5.46
C ALA A 54 1.09 9.24 6.10
N THR A 55 0.88 8.81 7.35
CA THR A 55 -0.35 9.15 8.09
C THR A 55 -0.06 9.40 9.56
N LEU A 56 -0.93 10.18 10.21
CA LEU A 56 -0.83 10.49 11.63
C LEU A 56 -1.48 9.42 12.53
N ASN A 57 -2.42 8.64 11.99
CA ASN A 57 -3.21 7.65 12.72
C ASN A 57 -3.27 6.33 11.96
N ASP A 58 -3.58 5.24 12.65
CA ASP A 58 -3.85 3.93 12.06
C ASP A 58 -5.26 3.86 11.47
N ASN A 59 -6.26 4.33 12.24
CA ASN A 59 -7.66 4.40 11.90
C ASN A 59 -8.02 5.80 11.39
N LEU A 60 -7.48 6.16 10.23
CA LEU A 60 -7.50 7.50 9.67
C LEU A 60 -8.92 8.08 9.52
N PHE A 61 -9.92 7.25 9.23
CA PHE A 61 -11.32 7.67 9.08
C PHE A 61 -11.97 8.21 10.35
N GLN A 62 -11.37 7.93 11.52
CA GLN A 62 -11.81 8.45 12.83
C GLN A 62 -11.25 9.85 13.13
N ASN A 63 -10.35 10.36 12.29
CA ASN A 63 -9.67 11.63 12.54
C ASN A 63 -10.57 12.81 12.15
N ASP A 64 -10.81 13.73 13.09
CA ASP A 64 -11.62 14.95 12.87
C ASP A 64 -10.98 15.90 11.83
N ASN A 65 -9.64 15.87 11.67
CA ASN A 65 -8.90 16.68 10.69
C ASN A 65 -8.59 15.93 9.39
N LEU A 66 -9.39 14.95 9.04
CA LEU A 66 -9.14 14.05 7.89
C LEU A 66 -8.90 14.83 6.60
N GLU A 67 -9.74 15.78 6.26
CA GLU A 67 -9.65 16.52 5.00
C GLU A 67 -8.34 17.30 4.89
N SER A 68 -7.99 18.07 5.91
CA SER A 68 -6.75 18.85 5.94
C SER A 68 -5.50 17.95 5.93
N HIS A 69 -5.58 16.76 6.54
CA HIS A 69 -4.50 15.78 6.49
C HIS A 69 -4.30 15.24 5.06
N LEU A 70 -5.37 14.88 4.35
CA LEU A 70 -5.29 14.41 2.97
C LEU A 70 -4.81 15.50 2.01
N ASP A 71 -5.21 16.75 2.22
CA ASP A 71 -4.72 17.91 1.46
C ASP A 71 -3.21 18.11 1.67
N SER A 72 -2.76 18.07 2.92
CA SER A 72 -1.34 18.19 3.26
C SER A 72 -0.51 17.05 2.64
N LEU A 73 -1.01 15.82 2.69
CA LEU A 73 -0.37 14.68 2.05
C LEU A 73 -0.26 14.88 0.52
N ARG A 74 -1.35 15.28 -0.12
CA ARG A 74 -1.38 15.53 -1.57
C ARG A 74 -0.41 16.62 -1.98
N MET A 75 -0.38 17.74 -1.26
CA MET A 75 0.55 18.84 -1.50
C MET A 75 2.01 18.43 -1.34
N SER A 76 2.26 17.46 -0.47
CA SER A 76 3.60 16.87 -0.25
C SER A 76 3.99 15.81 -1.28
N GLY A 77 3.19 15.59 -2.34
CA GLY A 77 3.44 14.58 -3.35
C GLY A 77 3.02 13.16 -2.93
N GLY A 78 2.38 13.00 -1.77
CA GLY A 78 1.84 11.73 -1.32
C GLY A 78 0.53 11.37 -2.02
N ASN A 79 0.32 10.08 -2.24
CA ASN A 79 -0.87 9.54 -2.89
C ASN A 79 -1.29 8.17 -2.33
N TYR A 80 -0.85 7.85 -1.10
CA TYR A 80 -1.13 6.56 -0.48
C TYR A 80 -1.32 6.69 1.02
N VAL A 81 -2.42 6.14 1.51
CA VAL A 81 -2.73 6.03 2.94
C VAL A 81 -3.13 4.60 3.31
N ARG A 82 -2.93 4.27 4.55
CA ARG A 82 -3.39 3.07 5.22
C ARG A 82 -4.50 3.44 6.19
N ASN A 83 -5.49 2.59 6.34
CA ASN A 83 -6.56 2.73 7.30
C ASN A 83 -6.94 1.38 7.91
N THR A 84 -6.80 1.22 9.22
CA THR A 84 -7.41 0.11 9.95
C THR A 84 -8.87 0.41 10.23
N MET A 85 -9.70 -0.63 10.26
CA MET A 85 -11.10 -0.49 10.69
C MET A 85 -11.25 -0.49 12.21
N SER A 86 -10.14 -0.26 12.92
CA SER A 86 -10.06 -0.21 14.38
C SER A 86 -10.89 0.93 14.98
N ASP A 87 -11.48 0.65 16.12
CA ASP A 87 -12.25 1.62 16.91
C ASP A 87 -11.85 1.65 18.39
N ARG A 88 -10.65 1.09 18.73
CA ARG A 88 -10.18 0.95 20.11
C ARG A 88 -9.66 2.23 20.77
N ASP A 89 -9.22 3.22 19.96
CA ASP A 89 -8.57 4.40 20.52
C ASP A 89 -9.60 5.30 21.26
N PRO A 90 -9.17 6.01 22.31
CA PRO A 90 -10.05 6.93 23.03
C PRO A 90 -10.70 7.97 22.11
N GLY A 91 -11.99 8.15 22.23
CA GLY A 91 -12.78 9.09 21.40
C GLY A 91 -13.28 8.51 20.06
N ASN A 92 -12.86 7.30 19.69
CA ASN A 92 -13.38 6.64 18.51
C ASN A 92 -14.84 6.20 18.72
N ILE A 93 -15.59 6.20 17.64
CA ILE A 93 -16.95 5.65 17.61
C ILE A 93 -16.92 4.19 17.17
N ARG A 94 -17.87 3.40 17.67
CA ARG A 94 -17.99 1.97 17.38
C ARG A 94 -18.81 1.70 16.12
N ALA A 95 -18.52 0.58 15.45
CA ALA A 95 -19.19 0.18 14.21
C ALA A 95 -20.68 -0.17 14.38
N PHE A 96 -21.07 -0.58 15.58
CA PHE A 96 -22.40 -1.07 15.91
C PHE A 96 -23.20 -0.04 16.71
N MET A 97 -24.54 -0.14 16.62
CA MET A 97 -25.44 0.77 17.33
C MET A 97 -25.40 0.50 18.85
N SER A 98 -25.14 1.54 19.62
CA SER A 98 -25.28 1.50 21.07
C SER A 98 -26.77 1.47 21.45
N VAL A 99 -27.15 0.55 22.34
CA VAL A 99 -28.50 0.40 22.89
C VAL A 99 -28.56 0.80 24.37
N ALA A 100 -27.42 0.86 25.04
CA ALA A 100 -27.22 1.38 26.40
C ALA A 100 -25.72 1.70 26.57
N PRO A 101 -25.31 2.38 27.67
CA PRO A 101 -23.87 2.57 27.95
C PRO A 101 -23.12 1.22 27.86
N ASP A 102 -22.06 1.19 27.06
CA ASP A 102 -21.22 0.00 26.81
C ASP A 102 -21.99 -1.25 26.36
N LYS A 103 -23.17 -1.07 25.72
CA LYS A 103 -23.96 -2.16 25.15
C LYS A 103 -24.31 -1.89 23.69
N TYR A 104 -24.08 -2.87 22.85
CA TYR A 104 -24.24 -2.78 21.40
C TYR A 104 -25.20 -3.84 20.85
N ASP A 105 -25.87 -3.53 19.76
CA ASP A 105 -26.60 -4.48 18.94
C ASP A 105 -25.81 -4.76 17.67
N LEU A 106 -25.19 -5.94 17.56
CA LEU A 106 -24.35 -6.34 16.44
C LEU A 106 -25.14 -6.60 15.14
N GLU A 107 -26.47 -6.56 15.19
CA GLU A 107 -27.34 -6.61 14.01
C GLU A 107 -27.66 -5.21 13.46
N LYS A 108 -27.26 -4.15 14.15
CA LYS A 108 -27.52 -2.76 13.76
C LYS A 108 -26.24 -1.94 13.67
N TRP A 109 -26.16 -1.17 12.62
CA TRP A 109 -25.00 -0.35 12.33
C TRP A 109 -25.08 1.02 12.98
N ASN A 110 -23.96 1.53 13.47
CA ASN A 110 -23.80 2.93 13.81
C ASN A 110 -23.58 3.74 12.52
N GLY A 111 -24.58 4.50 12.10
CA GLY A 111 -24.55 5.27 10.86
C GLY A 111 -23.36 6.23 10.77
N GLU A 112 -22.94 6.85 11.87
CA GLU A 112 -21.83 7.80 11.91
C GLU A 112 -20.48 7.12 11.62
N TYR A 113 -20.20 5.93 12.19
CA TYR A 113 -18.98 5.18 11.92
C TYR A 113 -18.83 4.91 10.41
N TRP A 114 -19.88 4.38 9.79
CA TRP A 114 -19.86 4.04 8.38
C TRP A 114 -19.87 5.25 7.46
N GLN A 115 -20.44 6.37 7.89
CA GLN A 115 -20.37 7.64 7.19
C GLN A 115 -18.95 8.22 7.23
N ARG A 116 -18.24 8.16 8.37
CA ARG A 116 -16.84 8.56 8.49
C ARG A 116 -15.96 7.71 7.57
N PHE A 117 -16.19 6.40 7.54
CA PHE A 117 -15.47 5.49 6.63
C PHE A 117 -15.72 5.84 5.15
N GLU A 118 -16.96 6.02 4.75
CA GLU A 118 -17.29 6.44 3.38
C GLU A 118 -16.68 7.80 3.03
N ASN A 119 -16.67 8.74 3.97
CA ASN A 119 -16.08 10.07 3.78
C ASN A 119 -14.57 9.99 3.52
N LEU A 120 -13.84 9.11 4.22
CA LEU A 120 -12.42 8.84 3.93
C LEU A 120 -12.24 8.41 2.46
N LEU A 121 -13.01 7.43 2.00
CA LEU A 121 -12.87 6.89 0.65
C LEU A 121 -13.21 7.94 -0.42
N ARG A 122 -14.25 8.73 -0.21
CA ARG A 122 -14.67 9.83 -1.09
C ARG A 122 -13.58 10.90 -1.16
N LEU A 123 -13.14 11.44 -0.03
CA LEU A 123 -12.13 12.50 0.04
C LEU A 123 -10.79 12.05 -0.54
N ALA A 124 -10.39 10.80 -0.31
CA ALA A 124 -9.19 10.22 -0.89
C ALA A 124 -9.33 10.06 -2.42
N SER A 125 -10.48 9.59 -2.91
CA SER A 125 -10.75 9.45 -4.35
C SER A 125 -10.71 10.78 -5.10
N GLU A 126 -11.27 11.83 -4.52
CA GLU A 126 -11.24 13.20 -5.08
C GLU A 126 -9.81 13.76 -5.20
N ARG A 127 -8.89 13.29 -4.34
CA ARG A 127 -7.47 13.68 -4.31
C ARG A 127 -6.53 12.71 -5.02
N GLU A 128 -7.07 11.67 -5.65
CA GLU A 128 -6.30 10.58 -6.28
C GLU A 128 -5.35 9.88 -5.29
N ILE A 129 -5.78 9.75 -4.04
CA ILE A 129 -5.07 9.04 -2.99
C ILE A 129 -5.62 7.60 -2.91
N ILE A 130 -4.74 6.63 -2.97
CA ILE A 130 -5.07 5.20 -2.79
C ILE A 130 -5.17 4.90 -1.31
N VAL A 131 -6.21 4.15 -0.92
CA VAL A 131 -6.47 3.74 0.45
C VAL A 131 -6.28 2.24 0.58
N GLN A 132 -5.32 1.79 1.40
CA GLN A 132 -5.27 0.40 1.85
C GLN A 132 -6.13 0.24 3.09
N ILE A 133 -7.16 -0.59 3.02
CA ILE A 133 -8.04 -0.93 4.14
C ILE A 133 -7.51 -2.21 4.79
N GLU A 134 -7.19 -2.15 6.07
CA GLU A 134 -6.89 -3.31 6.91
C GLU A 134 -8.16 -3.67 7.68
N ILE A 135 -8.73 -4.83 7.34
CA ILE A 135 -10.10 -5.22 7.75
C ILE A 135 -10.11 -5.59 9.23
N TRP A 136 -9.13 -6.42 9.66
CA TRP A 136 -9.02 -6.89 11.03
C TRP A 136 -7.75 -6.37 11.69
N ASP A 137 -7.86 -6.01 12.95
CA ASP A 137 -6.71 -5.63 13.77
C ASP A 137 -6.70 -6.48 15.06
N ARG A 138 -5.73 -7.36 15.19
CA ARG A 138 -5.61 -8.26 16.35
C ARG A 138 -5.47 -7.52 17.67
N PHE A 139 -4.98 -6.28 17.64
CA PHE A 139 -4.86 -5.43 18.81
C PHE A 139 -6.21 -4.99 19.38
N ASP A 140 -7.27 -4.95 18.57
CA ASP A 140 -8.62 -4.60 19.02
C ASP A 140 -9.22 -5.67 19.94
N HIS A 141 -8.90 -6.94 19.66
CA HIS A 141 -9.55 -8.10 20.25
C HIS A 141 -8.73 -8.76 21.37
N SER A 142 -7.84 -8.02 22.03
CA SER A 142 -7.01 -8.52 23.13
C SER A 142 -6.73 -7.44 24.18
N ARG A 143 -6.36 -7.86 25.40
CA ARG A 143 -5.99 -7.02 26.55
C ARG A 143 -7.07 -6.00 26.91
N GLU A 144 -6.68 -4.75 27.22
CA GLU A 144 -7.63 -3.66 27.54
C GLU A 144 -8.63 -3.35 26.42
N PRO A 145 -8.22 -3.29 25.12
CA PRO A 145 -9.17 -3.04 24.04
C PRO A 145 -10.33 -4.04 24.01
N TRP A 146 -10.06 -5.35 24.28
CA TRP A 146 -11.11 -6.37 24.32
C TRP A 146 -12.18 -6.08 25.38
N LEU A 147 -11.82 -5.42 26.48
CA LEU A 147 -12.79 -5.11 27.54
C LEU A 147 -13.89 -4.12 27.08
N GLY A 148 -13.58 -3.28 26.11
CA GLY A 148 -14.53 -2.33 25.49
C GLY A 148 -15.04 -2.76 24.10
N ASP A 149 -14.61 -3.90 23.59
CA ASP A 149 -14.93 -4.39 22.26
C ASP A 149 -16.42 -4.78 22.16
N PRO A 150 -17.18 -4.34 21.15
CA PRO A 150 -18.55 -4.78 20.93
C PRO A 150 -18.73 -6.28 20.79
N TYR A 151 -17.73 -6.99 20.26
CA TYR A 151 -17.75 -8.45 20.13
C TYR A 151 -17.55 -9.17 21.48
N ASN A 152 -17.12 -8.51 22.55
CA ASN A 152 -17.09 -9.09 23.87
C ASN A 152 -18.54 -9.33 24.36
N PRO A 153 -18.92 -10.57 24.76
CA PRO A 153 -20.31 -10.87 25.16
C PRO A 153 -20.89 -9.96 26.23
N LYS A 154 -20.06 -9.42 27.14
CA LYS A 154 -20.55 -8.46 28.13
C LYS A 154 -21.00 -7.12 27.50
N ASN A 155 -20.51 -6.77 26.31
CA ASN A 155 -20.75 -5.48 25.66
C ASN A 155 -21.80 -5.56 24.54
N ASN A 156 -22.41 -6.73 24.26
CA ASN A 156 -23.47 -6.84 23.28
C ASN A 156 -24.73 -7.52 23.87
N ILE A 157 -25.83 -7.48 23.10
CA ILE A 157 -27.10 -8.09 23.44
C ILE A 157 -27.39 -9.37 22.64
N ASN A 158 -26.48 -9.80 21.77
CA ASN A 158 -26.74 -10.75 20.71
C ASN A 158 -26.35 -12.19 21.08
N TYR A 159 -25.41 -12.36 22.00
CA TYR A 159 -24.97 -13.66 22.49
C TYR A 159 -24.31 -13.58 23.87
N SER A 160 -24.33 -14.68 24.58
CA SER A 160 -23.62 -14.87 25.86
C SER A 160 -22.23 -15.46 25.67
N TYR A 161 -21.42 -15.48 26.75
CA TYR A 161 -20.11 -16.16 26.75
C TYR A 161 -20.23 -17.63 26.42
N ALA A 162 -21.23 -18.33 26.93
CA ALA A 162 -21.42 -19.77 26.70
C ALA A 162 -21.77 -20.06 25.23
N GLU A 163 -22.59 -19.19 24.59
CA GLU A 163 -22.95 -19.37 23.17
C GLU A 163 -21.79 -19.08 22.23
N ALA A 164 -21.01 -18.01 22.51
CA ALA A 164 -19.91 -17.59 21.66
C ALA A 164 -18.59 -18.32 21.94
N GLY A 165 -18.48 -19.07 23.05
CA GLY A 165 -17.22 -19.71 23.45
C GLY A 165 -16.08 -18.71 23.70
N LEU A 166 -16.41 -17.51 24.13
CA LEU A 166 -15.44 -16.44 24.38
C LEU A 166 -15.26 -16.21 25.88
N ASP A 167 -14.08 -15.66 26.25
CA ASP A 167 -13.77 -15.24 27.59
C ASP A 167 -13.87 -13.70 27.77
N ASN A 168 -14.09 -13.27 28.99
CA ASN A 168 -14.14 -11.84 29.30
C ASN A 168 -12.78 -11.14 29.14
N ILE A 169 -11.67 -11.87 29.23
CA ILE A 169 -10.31 -11.33 29.24
C ILE A 169 -9.40 -12.18 28.37
N TYR A 170 -8.59 -11.53 27.53
CA TYR A 170 -7.48 -12.12 26.78
C TYR A 170 -6.21 -11.33 27.07
N PRO A 171 -5.47 -11.64 28.15
CA PRO A 171 -4.36 -10.81 28.64
C PRO A 171 -3.09 -10.89 27.79
N LEU A 172 -2.97 -11.92 26.94
CA LEU A 172 -1.76 -12.15 26.15
C LEU A 172 -1.66 -11.20 24.96
N HIS A 173 -0.41 -10.88 24.60
CA HIS A 173 -0.14 -10.07 23.43
C HIS A 173 -0.74 -10.72 22.16
N PRO A 174 -1.36 -9.95 21.24
CA PRO A 174 -1.98 -10.49 20.02
C PRO A 174 -1.03 -11.32 19.17
N GLY A 175 0.27 -11.02 19.17
CA GLY A 175 1.30 -11.80 18.48
C GLY A 175 1.41 -13.27 18.93
N GLN A 176 0.85 -13.64 20.11
CA GLN A 176 0.79 -15.03 20.56
C GLN A 176 -0.37 -15.82 19.94
N ASN A 177 -1.24 -15.18 19.19
CA ASN A 177 -2.37 -15.79 18.46
C ASN A 177 -3.26 -16.68 19.36
N LYS A 178 -3.73 -16.15 20.48
CA LYS A 178 -4.53 -16.90 21.48
C LYS A 178 -6.00 -16.45 21.56
N GLN A 179 -6.39 -15.46 20.77
CA GLN A 179 -7.76 -14.93 20.78
C GLN A 179 -8.68 -15.82 19.90
N PRO A 180 -9.72 -16.46 20.45
CA PRO A 180 -10.68 -17.27 19.70
C PRO A 180 -11.39 -16.52 18.56
N PHE A 181 -11.45 -15.19 18.65
CA PHE A 181 -11.97 -14.33 17.59
C PHE A 181 -11.37 -14.62 16.21
N PHE A 182 -10.10 -15.06 16.14
CA PHE A 182 -9.38 -15.36 14.90
C PHE A 182 -9.36 -16.85 14.54
N PHE A 183 -10.25 -17.66 15.14
CA PHE A 183 -10.37 -19.09 14.89
C PHE A 183 -11.79 -19.51 14.50
N THR A 184 -12.67 -18.57 14.21
CA THR A 184 -14.11 -18.76 14.00
C THR A 184 -14.48 -19.46 12.70
N VAL A 185 -13.59 -19.43 11.70
CA VAL A 185 -13.85 -19.97 10.36
C VAL A 185 -14.06 -21.49 10.36
N PRO A 186 -14.75 -22.05 9.32
CA PRO A 186 -15.11 -23.48 9.27
C PRO A 186 -13.92 -24.43 9.40
N GLU A 187 -12.78 -24.08 8.82
CA GLU A 187 -11.57 -24.90 8.81
C GLU A 187 -10.86 -24.93 10.18
N LEU A 188 -11.28 -24.09 11.14
CA LEU A 188 -10.72 -24.00 12.48
C LEU A 188 -11.73 -24.43 13.53
N GLN A 189 -12.28 -23.50 14.31
CA GLN A 189 -13.24 -23.82 15.38
C GLN A 189 -14.70 -23.84 14.90
N ASN A 190 -14.97 -23.36 13.70
CA ASN A 190 -16.32 -23.25 13.12
C ASN A 190 -17.32 -22.57 14.08
N ASN A 191 -16.92 -21.45 14.66
CA ASN A 191 -17.76 -20.70 15.59
C ASN A 191 -18.82 -19.88 14.84
N THR A 192 -19.91 -20.52 14.45
CA THR A 192 -20.97 -19.92 13.63
C THR A 192 -21.70 -18.76 14.30
N VAL A 193 -21.68 -18.69 15.63
CA VAL A 193 -22.28 -17.59 16.40
C VAL A 193 -21.52 -16.29 16.12
N LEU A 194 -20.21 -16.30 16.29
CA LEU A 194 -19.38 -15.13 16.10
C LEU A 194 -19.13 -14.82 14.62
N LEU A 195 -18.86 -15.88 13.81
CA LEU A 195 -18.55 -15.76 12.39
C LEU A 195 -19.67 -15.02 11.63
N LYS A 196 -20.95 -15.25 11.96
CA LYS A 196 -22.09 -14.51 11.39
C LYS A 196 -21.91 -12.99 11.46
N TYR A 197 -21.45 -12.47 12.60
CA TYR A 197 -21.29 -11.03 12.80
C TYR A 197 -20.03 -10.50 12.13
N GLN A 198 -18.97 -11.30 12.08
CA GLN A 198 -17.75 -10.98 11.34
C GLN A 198 -18.03 -10.90 9.83
N GLU A 199 -18.76 -11.85 9.27
CA GLU A 199 -19.17 -11.82 7.85
C GLU A 199 -20.06 -10.61 7.54
N ASN A 200 -21.01 -10.28 8.42
CA ASN A 200 -21.86 -9.11 8.26
C ASN A 200 -21.04 -7.82 8.27
N PHE A 201 -20.03 -7.71 9.13
CA PHE A 201 -19.12 -6.57 9.17
C PHE A 201 -18.37 -6.43 7.85
N VAL A 202 -17.77 -7.50 7.32
CA VAL A 202 -17.06 -7.48 6.05
C VAL A 202 -18.00 -7.17 4.88
N LYS A 203 -19.21 -7.74 4.84
CA LYS A 203 -20.23 -7.40 3.84
C LYS A 203 -20.59 -5.90 3.88
N LYS A 204 -20.76 -5.34 5.08
CA LYS A 204 -21.04 -3.91 5.26
C LYS A 204 -19.87 -3.06 4.74
N LEU A 205 -18.64 -3.40 5.08
CA LEU A 205 -17.44 -2.72 4.59
C LEU A 205 -17.39 -2.75 3.05
N LEU A 206 -17.56 -3.93 2.45
CA LEU A 206 -17.54 -4.10 1.00
C LEU A 206 -18.67 -3.32 0.31
N SER A 207 -19.88 -3.27 0.90
CA SER A 207 -21.01 -2.50 0.35
C SER A 207 -20.71 -1.01 0.16
N ILE A 208 -19.74 -0.49 0.91
CA ILE A 208 -19.25 0.89 0.80
C ILE A 208 -18.01 0.95 -0.09
N SER A 209 -16.97 0.19 0.23
CA SER A 209 -15.66 0.32 -0.40
C SER A 209 -15.64 -0.07 -1.88
N LEU A 210 -16.47 -1.02 -2.31
CA LEU A 210 -16.58 -1.43 -3.72
C LEU A 210 -17.10 -0.34 -4.67
N ARG A 211 -17.64 0.73 -4.16
CA ARG A 211 -18.06 1.90 -4.96
C ARG A 211 -16.90 2.78 -5.41
N TYR A 212 -15.71 2.55 -4.83
CA TYR A 212 -14.50 3.34 -5.08
C TYR A 212 -13.45 2.54 -5.84
N ASP A 213 -12.71 3.20 -6.71
CA ASP A 213 -11.71 2.59 -7.59
C ASP A 213 -10.28 2.71 -7.03
N ASN A 214 -10.10 3.44 -5.91
CA ASN A 214 -8.83 3.74 -5.27
C ASN A 214 -8.58 2.91 -4.01
N VAL A 215 -9.07 1.68 -3.93
CA VAL A 215 -9.00 0.83 -2.73
C VAL A 215 -8.15 -0.41 -2.95
N LEU A 216 -7.26 -0.66 -2.00
CA LEU A 216 -6.54 -1.92 -1.79
C LEU A 216 -7.00 -2.54 -0.47
N TYR A 217 -6.98 -3.86 -0.36
CA TYR A 217 -7.40 -4.56 0.84
C TYR A 217 -6.24 -5.35 1.45
N CYS A 218 -6.14 -5.31 2.77
CA CYS A 218 -5.32 -6.19 3.58
C CYS A 218 -6.23 -6.90 4.60
N ILE A 219 -6.11 -8.20 4.74
CA ILE A 219 -7.00 -8.97 5.62
C ILE A 219 -6.77 -8.56 7.06
N ASP A 220 -5.54 -8.66 7.54
CA ASP A 220 -5.19 -8.28 8.91
C ASP A 220 -4.07 -7.24 8.94
N ASN A 221 -4.13 -6.37 9.95
CA ASN A 221 -2.99 -5.59 10.39
C ASN A 221 -2.04 -6.47 11.21
N GLU A 222 -0.78 -6.62 10.79
CA GLU A 222 0.30 -7.33 11.53
C GLU A 222 -0.20 -8.63 12.17
N THR A 223 -0.34 -9.67 11.38
CA THR A 223 -0.89 -10.92 11.88
C THR A 223 0.16 -11.98 12.13
N SER A 224 0.05 -12.66 13.27
CA SER A 224 0.68 -13.96 13.56
C SER A 224 -0.30 -15.13 13.38
N GLY A 225 -1.42 -14.89 12.69
CA GLY A 225 -2.51 -15.83 12.48
C GLY A 225 -2.11 -17.06 11.67
N VAL A 226 -3.09 -17.95 11.50
CA VAL A 226 -2.97 -19.16 10.69
C VAL A 226 -3.46 -18.90 9.27
N GLU A 227 -3.03 -19.74 8.33
CA GLU A 227 -3.36 -19.55 6.91
C GLU A 227 -4.84 -19.78 6.61
N GLU A 228 -5.49 -20.69 7.32
CA GLU A 228 -6.91 -21.01 7.17
C GLU A 228 -7.79 -19.77 7.40
N TRP A 229 -7.45 -18.94 8.40
CA TRP A 229 -8.13 -17.67 8.64
C TRP A 229 -7.98 -16.72 7.44
N ALA A 230 -6.75 -16.51 6.97
CA ALA A 230 -6.48 -15.61 5.86
C ALA A 230 -7.11 -16.11 4.55
N SER A 231 -7.06 -17.42 4.30
CA SER A 231 -7.65 -18.07 3.12
C SER A 231 -9.16 -17.93 3.08
N TYR A 232 -9.83 -18.14 4.20
CA TYR A 232 -11.29 -17.96 4.32
C TYR A 232 -11.69 -16.53 3.95
N TRP A 233 -11.07 -15.53 4.58
CA TRP A 233 -11.42 -14.13 4.31
C TRP A 233 -11.07 -13.70 2.88
N ALA A 234 -9.97 -14.20 2.31
CA ALA A 234 -9.65 -13.95 0.92
C ALA A 234 -10.72 -14.48 -0.04
N GLY A 235 -11.22 -15.69 0.20
CA GLY A 235 -12.35 -16.27 -0.53
C GLY A 235 -13.63 -15.47 -0.34
N PHE A 236 -14.01 -15.22 0.91
CA PHE A 236 -15.22 -14.50 1.27
C PHE A 236 -15.31 -13.10 0.66
N ILE A 237 -14.20 -12.34 0.68
CA ILE A 237 -14.15 -11.00 0.09
C ILE A 237 -14.37 -11.07 -1.43
N ARG A 238 -13.74 -12.03 -2.12
CA ARG A 238 -13.94 -12.21 -3.57
C ARG A 238 -15.35 -12.63 -3.93
N GLU A 239 -15.93 -13.56 -3.21
CA GLU A 239 -17.32 -14.01 -3.42
C GLU A 239 -18.33 -12.86 -3.23
N ASN A 240 -18.04 -11.93 -2.32
CA ASN A 240 -18.89 -10.78 -2.04
C ASN A 240 -18.47 -9.50 -2.81
N SER A 241 -17.55 -9.60 -3.79
CA SER A 241 -17.07 -8.46 -4.58
C SER A 241 -18.04 -7.95 -5.65
N GLY A 242 -19.13 -8.68 -5.89
CA GLY A 242 -20.07 -8.36 -6.97
C GLY A 242 -19.43 -8.44 -8.37
N GLY A 243 -18.37 -9.24 -8.53
CA GLY A 243 -17.62 -9.40 -9.78
C GLY A 243 -16.59 -8.30 -10.05
N LYS A 244 -16.38 -7.38 -9.10
CA LYS A 244 -15.28 -6.40 -9.18
C LYS A 244 -13.97 -7.08 -8.86
N GLU A 245 -12.90 -6.74 -9.59
CA GLU A 245 -11.55 -7.21 -9.29
C GLU A 245 -11.10 -6.67 -7.93
N ILE A 246 -10.55 -7.57 -7.09
CA ILE A 246 -10.12 -7.24 -5.73
C ILE A 246 -8.61 -7.36 -5.63
N ASN A 247 -7.94 -6.27 -5.26
CA ASN A 247 -6.54 -6.28 -4.90
C ASN A 247 -6.39 -6.52 -3.41
N LEU A 248 -5.86 -7.69 -3.07
CA LEU A 248 -5.84 -8.23 -1.72
C LEU A 248 -4.46 -8.73 -1.33
N THR A 249 -4.09 -8.51 -0.08
CA THR A 249 -2.89 -9.05 0.57
C THR A 249 -3.14 -9.45 2.02
N GLN A 250 -2.11 -10.01 2.65
CA GLN A 250 -2.02 -10.26 4.09
C GLN A 250 -0.70 -9.68 4.62
N MET A 251 -0.75 -8.99 5.76
CA MET A 251 0.44 -8.44 6.42
C MET A 251 0.87 -9.32 7.58
N TRP A 252 1.87 -10.18 7.34
CA TRP A 252 2.41 -11.08 8.35
C TRP A 252 3.31 -10.32 9.34
N ASP A 253 3.13 -10.56 10.64
CA ASP A 253 3.95 -10.00 11.71
C ASP A 253 5.24 -10.82 11.90
N ASN A 254 6.11 -10.77 10.89
CA ASN A 254 7.41 -11.41 10.91
C ASN A 254 8.42 -10.57 10.12
N TRP A 255 9.50 -10.16 10.78
CA TRP A 255 10.57 -9.38 10.17
C TRP A 255 11.43 -10.19 9.18
N ASP A 256 11.49 -11.53 9.36
CA ASP A 256 12.19 -12.41 8.43
C ASP A 256 11.29 -12.74 7.23
N VAL A 257 11.44 -11.96 6.17
CA VAL A 257 10.66 -12.14 4.93
C VAL A 257 10.98 -13.43 4.17
N LYS A 258 12.01 -14.18 4.60
CA LYS A 258 12.38 -15.49 4.05
C LYS A 258 11.69 -16.64 4.77
N SER A 259 11.03 -16.36 5.88
CA SER A 259 10.33 -17.36 6.70
C SER A 259 9.13 -17.98 5.95
N GLU A 260 8.75 -19.20 6.35
CA GLU A 260 7.59 -19.91 5.81
C GLU A 260 6.28 -19.12 5.94
N VAL A 261 6.19 -18.22 6.92
CA VAL A 261 5.01 -17.38 7.11
C VAL A 261 4.78 -16.48 5.91
N HIS A 262 5.82 -15.85 5.37
CA HIS A 262 5.68 -15.00 4.18
C HIS A 262 5.40 -15.80 2.90
N LYS A 263 5.86 -17.05 2.80
CA LYS A 263 5.56 -17.92 1.66
C LYS A 263 4.06 -18.18 1.49
N ARG A 264 3.27 -18.15 2.57
CA ARG A 264 1.80 -18.22 2.51
C ARG A 264 1.19 -17.12 1.61
N THR A 265 1.86 -16.00 1.44
CA THR A 265 1.45 -14.95 0.50
C THR A 265 2.23 -15.03 -0.81
N LEU A 266 3.54 -15.30 -0.75
CA LEU A 266 4.42 -15.32 -1.92
C LEU A 266 4.03 -16.44 -2.90
N ASP A 267 3.63 -17.62 -2.41
CA ASP A 267 3.30 -18.80 -3.21
C ASP A 267 1.86 -18.78 -3.78
N HIS A 268 1.02 -17.82 -3.35
CA HIS A 268 -0.40 -17.78 -3.70
C HIS A 268 -0.80 -16.52 -4.50
N PRO A 269 -0.27 -16.32 -5.74
CA PRO A 269 -0.63 -15.19 -6.60
C PRO A 269 -2.12 -15.17 -6.98
N GLU A 270 -2.77 -16.33 -7.03
CA GLU A 270 -4.21 -16.45 -7.29
C GLU A 270 -5.06 -15.87 -6.14
N ARG A 271 -4.49 -15.85 -4.94
CA ARG A 271 -5.15 -15.37 -3.72
C ARG A 271 -4.75 -13.95 -3.36
N TYR A 272 -3.48 -13.59 -3.58
CA TYR A 272 -2.91 -12.32 -3.17
C TYR A 272 -2.31 -11.59 -4.38
N SER A 273 -2.98 -10.56 -4.84
CA SER A 273 -2.58 -9.77 -6.02
C SER A 273 -1.40 -8.84 -5.77
N TYR A 274 -1.01 -8.63 -4.51
CA TYR A 274 0.19 -7.91 -4.12
C TYR A 274 0.75 -8.43 -2.79
N ILE A 275 1.98 -8.04 -2.48
CA ILE A 275 2.73 -8.47 -1.31
C ILE A 275 2.94 -7.27 -0.38
N ASP A 276 2.67 -7.43 0.90
CA ASP A 276 3.10 -6.47 1.93
C ASP A 276 4.22 -7.08 2.78
N ILE A 277 5.38 -6.45 2.76
CA ILE A 277 6.53 -6.83 3.59
C ILE A 277 6.95 -5.69 4.53
N SER A 278 5.98 -4.98 5.07
CA SER A 278 6.21 -3.84 5.97
C SER A 278 7.13 -4.17 7.14
N GLN A 279 7.10 -5.41 7.63
CA GLN A 279 7.93 -5.84 8.77
C GLN A 279 9.43 -5.89 8.44
N ASN A 280 9.81 -5.96 7.16
CA ASN A 280 11.20 -5.78 6.73
C ASN A 280 11.78 -4.42 7.17
N SER A 281 10.94 -3.42 7.41
CA SER A 281 11.37 -2.10 7.87
C SER A 281 11.95 -2.10 9.31
N GLN A 282 11.81 -3.19 10.05
CA GLN A 282 12.45 -3.38 11.35
C GLN A 282 13.94 -3.74 11.26
N ILE A 283 14.43 -4.05 10.05
CA ILE A 283 15.81 -4.46 9.80
C ILE A 283 16.57 -3.31 9.16
N PRO A 284 17.69 -2.83 9.73
CA PRO A 284 18.44 -1.71 9.19
C PRO A 284 19.43 -2.11 8.08
N GLY A 285 19.82 -1.13 7.27
CA GLY A 285 20.97 -1.18 6.39
C GLY A 285 20.88 -2.22 5.25
N GLN A 286 22.01 -2.87 4.95
CA GLN A 286 22.12 -3.81 3.84
C GLN A 286 21.15 -5.00 3.95
N PRO A 287 20.96 -5.63 5.12
CA PRO A 287 19.99 -6.74 5.24
C PRO A 287 18.55 -6.35 4.86
N ASN A 288 18.12 -5.11 5.11
CA ASN A 288 16.82 -4.63 4.65
C ASN A 288 16.69 -4.67 3.13
N TRP A 289 17.75 -4.21 2.43
CA TRP A 289 17.83 -4.26 0.97
C TRP A 289 17.86 -5.70 0.44
N ASP A 290 18.75 -6.54 0.99
CA ASP A 290 18.92 -7.92 0.55
C ASP A 290 17.66 -8.76 0.73
N ASN A 291 16.92 -8.54 1.80
CA ASN A 291 15.63 -9.15 2.06
C ASN A 291 14.59 -8.74 1.00
N ALA A 292 14.54 -7.47 0.64
CA ALA A 292 13.66 -6.97 -0.41
C ALA A 292 14.00 -7.60 -1.77
N GLN A 293 15.30 -7.63 -2.15
CA GLN A 293 15.73 -8.23 -3.41
C GLN A 293 15.47 -9.74 -3.45
N TYR A 294 15.59 -10.44 -2.31
CA TYR A 294 15.16 -11.84 -2.20
C TYR A 294 13.69 -12.02 -2.56
N VAL A 295 12.79 -11.18 -2.04
CA VAL A 295 11.36 -11.27 -2.37
C VAL A 295 11.11 -11.05 -3.85
N PHE A 296 11.74 -10.05 -4.47
CA PHE A 296 11.62 -9.80 -5.91
C PHE A 296 12.13 -10.95 -6.77
N ASP A 297 13.24 -11.59 -6.38
CA ASP A 297 13.75 -12.78 -7.09
C ASP A 297 12.82 -13.99 -6.88
N TYR A 298 12.31 -14.17 -5.66
CA TYR A 298 11.40 -15.27 -5.33
C TYR A 298 10.13 -15.24 -6.20
N ILE A 299 9.52 -14.06 -6.37
CA ILE A 299 8.27 -13.90 -7.15
C ILE A 299 8.51 -13.58 -8.63
N LYS A 300 9.73 -13.70 -9.16
CA LYS A 300 10.07 -13.28 -10.54
C LYS A 300 9.24 -13.94 -11.64
N ASN A 301 8.76 -15.18 -11.40
CA ASN A 301 7.92 -15.92 -12.35
C ASN A 301 6.43 -15.56 -12.24
N SER A 302 6.03 -14.85 -11.20
CA SER A 302 4.68 -14.35 -10.97
C SER A 302 4.75 -12.96 -10.32
N PRO A 303 5.34 -11.97 -11.03
CA PRO A 303 5.64 -10.67 -10.46
C PRO A 303 4.35 -9.92 -10.10
N ARG A 304 4.37 -9.30 -8.94
CA ARG A 304 3.27 -8.52 -8.35
C ARG A 304 3.83 -7.29 -7.66
N PRO A 305 3.02 -6.25 -7.39
CA PRO A 305 3.46 -5.12 -6.60
C PRO A 305 3.93 -5.57 -5.20
N VAL A 306 5.07 -5.06 -4.76
CA VAL A 306 5.56 -5.22 -3.39
C VAL A 306 5.41 -3.89 -2.68
N ASN A 307 4.66 -3.89 -1.59
CA ASN A 307 4.35 -2.72 -0.78
C ASN A 307 5.11 -2.75 0.55
N SER A 308 5.51 -1.56 1.01
CA SER A 308 5.92 -1.30 2.39
C SER A 308 4.99 -0.26 2.98
N THR A 309 3.97 -0.73 3.67
CA THR A 309 2.86 0.10 4.20
C THR A 309 3.20 0.72 5.55
N LYS A 310 4.21 0.18 6.25
CA LYS A 310 4.69 0.66 7.54
C LYS A 310 6.20 0.77 7.55
N ILE A 311 6.71 1.98 7.62
CA ILE A 311 8.12 2.22 7.88
C ILE A 311 8.24 2.74 9.30
N TYR A 312 8.84 1.94 10.15
CA TYR A 312 9.15 2.29 11.52
C TYR A 312 10.40 3.15 11.62
N GLY A 313 10.52 3.85 12.73
CA GLY A 313 11.68 4.65 13.09
C GLY A 313 11.29 6.06 13.52
N SER A 314 11.79 6.43 14.69
CA SER A 314 11.50 7.71 15.34
C SER A 314 12.59 8.00 16.34
N ASP A 315 12.79 9.27 16.67
CA ASP A 315 13.67 9.69 17.76
C ASP A 315 12.91 9.74 19.11
N GLN A 316 11.79 9.01 19.19
CA GLN A 316 10.94 8.90 20.38
C GLN A 316 10.40 7.48 20.55
N GLY A 317 10.06 7.14 21.80
CA GLY A 317 9.35 5.92 22.15
C GLY A 317 10.16 4.64 21.98
N SER A 318 9.47 3.50 22.03
CA SER A 318 10.09 2.16 22.08
C SER A 318 10.91 1.78 20.85
N TRP A 319 10.74 2.45 19.73
CA TRP A 319 11.54 2.19 18.53
C TRP A 319 12.92 2.82 18.61
N LEU A 320 13.03 4.02 19.23
CA LEU A 320 14.33 4.60 19.54
C LEU A 320 15.13 3.67 20.47
N ASP A 321 14.49 3.09 21.49
CA ASP A 321 15.14 2.14 22.41
C ASP A 321 15.69 0.89 21.70
N ARG A 322 15.14 0.56 20.53
CA ARG A 322 15.62 -0.52 19.64
C ARG A 322 16.66 -0.06 18.63
N GLY A 323 17.06 1.22 18.64
CA GLY A 323 17.97 1.80 17.65
C GLY A 323 17.34 2.09 16.28
N ILE A 324 16.01 2.04 16.18
CA ILE A 324 15.27 2.32 14.95
C ILE A 324 14.86 3.79 14.93
N THR A 325 15.78 4.64 14.49
CA THR A 325 15.72 6.10 14.55
C THR A 325 15.01 6.74 13.34
N THR A 326 14.87 8.07 13.36
CA THR A 326 14.44 8.87 12.20
C THR A 326 15.31 8.61 10.96
N LYS A 327 16.65 8.54 11.13
CA LYS A 327 17.58 8.23 10.05
C LYS A 327 17.28 6.87 9.44
N HIS A 328 17.05 5.85 10.25
CA HIS A 328 16.65 4.52 9.80
C HIS A 328 15.37 4.57 8.93
N ALA A 329 14.35 5.32 9.36
CA ALA A 329 13.10 5.45 8.60
C ALA A 329 13.32 6.09 7.22
N VAL A 330 14.13 7.17 7.15
CA VAL A 330 14.49 7.83 5.88
C VAL A 330 15.23 6.87 4.97
N GLU A 331 16.25 6.21 5.47
CA GLU A 331 17.04 5.24 4.68
C GLU A 331 16.17 4.09 4.18
N THR A 332 15.27 3.55 4.99
CA THR A 332 14.36 2.48 4.60
C THR A 332 13.41 2.95 3.50
N PHE A 333 12.83 4.15 3.64
CA PHE A 333 11.97 4.73 2.61
C PHE A 333 12.70 4.85 1.27
N CYS A 334 13.91 5.39 1.26
CA CYS A 334 14.70 5.58 0.06
C CYS A 334 15.13 4.25 -0.57
N ARG A 335 15.59 3.29 0.25
CA ARG A 335 15.94 1.93 -0.23
C ARG A 335 14.74 1.22 -0.85
N ASN A 336 13.54 1.34 -0.26
CA ASN A 336 12.34 0.74 -0.83
C ASN A 336 12.06 1.31 -2.22
N VAL A 337 12.06 2.64 -2.38
CA VAL A 337 11.78 3.28 -3.68
C VAL A 337 12.82 2.86 -4.74
N ILE A 338 14.11 3.01 -4.43
CA ILE A 338 15.17 2.67 -5.38
C ILE A 338 15.29 1.16 -5.57
N GLY A 339 14.86 0.36 -4.60
CA GLY A 339 14.84 -1.10 -4.62
C GLY A 339 13.71 -1.71 -5.46
N GLY A 340 12.80 -0.89 -6.00
CA GLY A 340 11.74 -1.36 -6.89
C GLY A 340 10.40 -1.65 -6.23
N PHE A 341 10.17 -1.16 -5.01
CA PHE A 341 8.85 -1.26 -4.37
C PHE A 341 7.78 -0.46 -5.12
N ALA A 342 6.58 -1.00 -5.15
CA ALA A 342 5.41 -0.32 -5.69
C ALA A 342 4.80 0.71 -4.72
N SER A 343 5.13 0.58 -3.42
CA SER A 343 4.78 1.58 -2.42
C SER A 343 5.82 1.71 -1.32
N SER A 344 5.91 2.92 -0.74
CA SER A 344 6.71 3.20 0.44
C SER A 344 5.99 4.25 1.30
N ARG A 345 5.69 3.92 2.58
CA ARG A 345 4.88 4.77 3.44
C ARG A 345 5.41 4.82 4.87
N PHE A 346 5.60 6.01 5.39
CA PHE A 346 5.95 6.23 6.79
C PHE A 346 4.79 5.87 7.72
N HIS A 347 5.08 5.11 8.77
CA HIS A 347 4.14 4.79 9.83
C HIS A 347 3.83 6.01 10.71
N ARG A 348 2.72 5.95 11.44
CA ARG A 348 2.27 7.01 12.34
C ARG A 348 3.23 7.25 13.53
N PRO A 349 3.25 8.46 14.11
CA PRO A 349 3.92 8.69 15.40
C PRO A 349 3.25 7.88 16.55
N PRO A 350 3.98 7.54 17.60
CA PRO A 350 5.41 7.75 17.78
C PRO A 350 6.28 6.64 17.16
N SER A 351 5.67 5.64 16.48
CA SER A 351 6.38 4.48 15.95
C SER A 351 7.08 4.77 14.62
N GLY A 352 6.66 5.78 13.90
CA GLY A 352 7.22 6.26 12.64
C GLY A 352 7.13 7.77 12.55
N LEU A 353 7.47 8.31 11.38
CA LEU A 353 7.58 9.77 11.18
C LEU A 353 6.23 10.46 10.93
N GLY A 354 5.16 9.71 10.63
CA GLY A 354 3.92 10.31 10.19
C GLY A 354 4.15 11.27 9.03
N LEU A 355 3.31 12.28 8.88
CA LEU A 355 3.47 13.37 7.92
C LEU A 355 4.30 14.51 8.55
N SER A 356 5.53 14.21 9.00
CA SER A 356 6.49 15.17 9.54
C SER A 356 7.21 15.94 8.43
N ARG A 357 7.94 16.98 8.79
CA ARG A 357 8.79 17.72 7.83
C ARG A 357 9.76 16.79 7.09
N THR A 358 10.38 15.87 7.80
CA THR A 358 11.33 14.90 7.23
C THR A 358 10.66 13.98 6.21
N SER A 359 9.49 13.40 6.55
CA SER A 359 8.76 12.57 5.60
C SER A 359 8.25 13.35 4.39
N ILE A 360 7.78 14.59 4.58
CA ILE A 360 7.41 15.50 3.48
C ILE A 360 8.59 15.72 2.53
N ASN A 361 9.77 16.00 3.05
CA ASN A 361 10.96 16.16 2.23
C ASN A 361 11.29 14.89 1.43
N CYS A 362 11.17 13.70 2.04
CA CYS A 362 11.35 12.44 1.32
C CYS A 362 10.35 12.28 0.16
N LEU A 363 9.06 12.55 0.41
CA LEU A 363 8.01 12.47 -0.62
C LEU A 363 8.31 13.44 -1.79
N LEU A 364 8.60 14.70 -1.47
CA LEU A 364 8.92 15.71 -2.47
C LEU A 364 10.19 15.36 -3.27
N THR A 365 11.25 14.87 -2.59
CA THR A 365 12.49 14.42 -3.25
C THR A 365 12.19 13.35 -4.31
N ILE A 366 11.42 12.32 -3.96
CA ILE A 366 11.10 11.27 -4.93
C ILE A 366 10.27 11.81 -6.09
N ARG A 367 9.28 12.66 -5.84
CA ARG A 367 8.49 13.28 -6.92
C ARG A 367 9.34 14.17 -7.81
N LYS A 368 10.30 14.88 -7.24
CA LYS A 368 11.26 15.70 -7.98
C LYS A 368 12.15 14.85 -8.90
N ILE A 369 12.63 13.71 -8.42
CA ILE A 369 13.38 12.76 -9.25
C ILE A 369 12.50 12.23 -10.39
N GLU A 370 11.21 11.93 -10.12
CA GLU A 370 10.27 11.43 -11.14
C GLU A 370 9.99 12.46 -12.27
N GLU A 371 10.34 13.73 -12.12
CA GLU A 371 10.32 14.69 -13.23
C GLU A 371 11.33 14.34 -14.33
N LYS A 372 12.50 13.78 -13.95
CA LYS A 372 13.61 13.40 -14.86
C LYS A 372 13.60 11.90 -15.19
N VAL A 373 13.41 11.04 -14.20
CA VAL A 373 13.55 9.58 -14.31
C VAL A 373 12.38 8.89 -13.62
N LYS A 374 11.81 7.88 -14.24
CA LYS A 374 10.72 7.10 -13.64
C LYS A 374 11.26 5.83 -12.98
N PHE A 375 11.06 5.67 -11.66
CA PHE A 375 11.55 4.51 -10.92
C PHE A 375 11.06 3.17 -11.49
N ARG A 376 9.87 3.12 -12.05
CA ARG A 376 9.31 1.92 -12.70
C ARG A 376 10.10 1.45 -13.94
N ASP A 377 10.92 2.32 -14.51
CA ASP A 377 11.75 2.04 -15.69
C ASP A 377 13.17 1.61 -15.29
N LEU A 378 13.48 1.65 -13.99
CA LEU A 378 14.78 1.28 -13.44
C LEU A 378 14.76 -0.13 -12.85
N THR A 379 15.95 -0.74 -12.80
CA THR A 379 16.18 -2.00 -12.13
C THR A 379 17.34 -1.83 -11.13
N PRO A 380 17.28 -2.42 -9.92
CA PRO A 380 18.41 -2.47 -9.01
C PRO A 380 19.64 -3.13 -9.66
N MET A 381 20.77 -2.43 -9.67
CA MET A 381 22.00 -2.85 -10.37
C MET A 381 23.26 -2.67 -9.52
N MET A 382 23.23 -3.23 -8.32
CA MET A 382 24.36 -3.15 -7.38
C MET A 382 25.65 -3.75 -7.91
N ASN A 383 25.58 -4.64 -8.90
CA ASN A 383 26.73 -5.23 -9.57
C ASN A 383 27.55 -4.23 -10.42
N LEU A 384 26.99 -3.06 -10.75
CA LEU A 384 27.68 -1.97 -11.44
C LEU A 384 28.34 -0.99 -10.46
N LEU A 385 28.16 -1.20 -9.14
CA LEU A 385 28.57 -0.26 -8.12
C LEU A 385 29.62 -0.86 -7.19
N GLU A 386 30.72 -0.16 -7.02
CA GLU A 386 31.67 -0.40 -5.93
C GLU A 386 31.63 0.79 -4.98
N THR A 387 31.42 0.51 -3.69
CA THR A 387 31.40 1.55 -2.65
C THR A 387 32.72 1.52 -1.87
N THR A 388 33.27 2.71 -1.60
CA THR A 388 34.45 2.86 -0.76
C THR A 388 34.07 3.47 0.59
N GLY A 389 34.54 2.88 1.70
CA GLY A 389 34.30 3.38 3.04
C GLY A 389 33.06 2.79 3.73
N GLU A 390 32.65 3.39 4.84
CA GLU A 390 31.51 2.95 5.67
C GLU A 390 30.15 3.33 5.12
N ASN A 391 30.09 4.29 4.18
CA ASN A 391 28.85 4.79 3.62
C ASN A 391 28.29 3.84 2.58
N LYS A 392 26.99 3.57 2.68
CA LYS A 392 26.31 2.66 1.78
C LYS A 392 25.61 3.44 0.69
N THR A 393 25.94 3.09 -0.55
CA THR A 393 25.27 3.64 -1.73
C THR A 393 24.47 2.52 -2.39
N PHE A 394 23.28 2.85 -2.85
CA PHE A 394 22.39 1.93 -3.57
C PHE A 394 22.13 2.46 -4.96
N LEU A 395 22.00 1.56 -5.94
CA LEU A 395 21.85 1.90 -7.34
C LEU A 395 20.67 1.20 -7.99
N SER A 396 19.89 1.98 -8.74
CA SER A 396 19.02 1.45 -9.79
C SER A 396 19.24 2.18 -11.09
N ALA A 397 19.16 1.44 -12.20
CA ALA A 397 19.47 1.98 -13.51
C ALA A 397 18.60 1.40 -14.64
N LYS A 398 18.47 2.18 -15.70
CA LYS A 398 18.24 1.74 -17.08
C LYS A 398 19.57 1.96 -17.82
N GLU A 399 20.33 0.88 -17.96
CA GLU A 399 21.72 0.96 -18.44
C GLU A 399 21.88 1.79 -19.73
N GLY A 400 22.86 2.69 -19.74
CA GLY A 400 23.15 3.58 -20.87
C GLY A 400 22.14 4.71 -21.07
N GLU A 401 21.13 4.84 -20.22
CA GLU A 401 20.14 5.92 -20.27
C GLU A 401 20.07 6.69 -18.96
N ASN A 402 19.73 6.01 -17.84
CA ASN A 402 19.48 6.66 -16.56
C ASN A 402 20.07 5.83 -15.41
N TYR A 403 20.66 6.52 -14.43
CA TYR A 403 21.17 5.94 -13.20
C TYR A 403 20.73 6.78 -12.03
N VAL A 404 20.22 6.15 -10.99
CA VAL A 404 19.83 6.81 -9.73
C VAL A 404 20.62 6.13 -8.61
N LEU A 405 21.48 6.92 -7.94
CA LEU A 405 22.26 6.47 -6.80
C LEU A 405 21.70 7.13 -5.55
N TYR A 406 21.50 6.35 -4.49
CA TYR A 406 21.11 6.84 -3.17
C TYR A 406 22.28 6.70 -2.21
N PHE A 407 22.73 7.80 -1.65
CA PHE A 407 23.79 7.91 -0.66
C PHE A 407 23.21 8.13 0.72
N THR A 408 23.63 7.34 1.71
CA THR A 408 23.20 7.48 3.13
C THR A 408 24.01 8.51 3.91
N GLY A 409 24.84 9.30 3.24
CA GLY A 409 25.72 10.32 3.77
C GLY A 409 26.87 10.62 2.82
N PRO A 410 27.91 11.36 3.29
CA PRO A 410 29.07 11.68 2.46
C PRO A 410 29.87 10.41 2.13
N GLY A 411 30.41 10.34 0.92
CA GLY A 411 31.21 9.19 0.47
C GLY A 411 31.31 9.10 -1.05
N THR A 412 32.15 8.19 -1.52
CA THR A 412 32.41 7.95 -2.95
C THR A 412 31.92 6.58 -3.36
N ALA A 413 31.22 6.55 -4.48
CA ALA A 413 30.84 5.33 -5.18
C ALA A 413 31.54 5.28 -6.55
N ILE A 414 31.99 4.12 -6.97
CA ILE A 414 32.59 3.92 -8.29
C ILE A 414 31.57 3.17 -9.14
N LEU A 415 31.09 3.83 -10.19
CA LEU A 415 30.09 3.30 -11.11
C LEU A 415 30.77 2.78 -12.38
N ASP A 416 30.51 1.52 -12.74
CA ASP A 416 30.98 0.93 -14.00
C ASP A 416 30.08 1.39 -15.17
N LEU A 417 30.62 2.26 -16.00
CA LEU A 417 30.01 2.73 -17.25
C LEU A 417 30.76 2.22 -18.49
N GLY A 418 31.61 1.19 -18.34
CA GLY A 418 32.54 0.72 -19.39
C GLY A 418 31.88 0.31 -20.70
N LYS A 419 30.61 -0.13 -20.65
CA LYS A 419 29.81 -0.49 -21.84
C LYS A 419 29.28 0.70 -22.63
N TRP A 420 29.32 1.90 -22.07
CA TRP A 420 28.55 3.06 -22.55
C TRP A 420 29.45 4.28 -22.71
N ASP A 421 30.02 4.46 -23.91
CA ASP A 421 30.78 5.66 -24.28
C ASP A 421 29.80 6.83 -24.59
N LYS A 422 29.21 7.36 -23.51
CA LYS A 422 28.21 8.44 -23.54
C LYS A 422 28.50 9.44 -22.45
N THR A 423 28.02 10.67 -22.62
CA THR A 423 28.06 11.69 -21.57
C THR A 423 26.71 11.68 -20.82
N PHE A 424 26.78 11.75 -19.52
CA PHE A 424 25.61 11.83 -18.64
C PHE A 424 25.61 13.17 -17.89
N GLU A 425 24.45 13.79 -17.83
CA GLU A 425 24.18 14.90 -16.91
C GLU A 425 23.98 14.32 -15.51
N LEU A 426 24.70 14.84 -14.53
CA LEU A 426 24.60 14.47 -13.11
C LEU A 426 23.88 15.58 -12.35
N ASN A 427 22.80 15.25 -11.65
CA ASN A 427 22.04 16.16 -10.80
C ASN A 427 21.95 15.61 -9.39
N TRP A 428 22.24 16.44 -8.40
CA TRP A 428 22.15 16.09 -7.00
C TRP A 428 20.87 16.64 -6.37
N ILE A 429 20.27 15.86 -5.47
CA ILE A 429 19.15 16.27 -4.65
C ILE A 429 19.31 15.75 -3.22
N PRO A 430 19.74 16.60 -2.27
CA PRO A 430 19.76 16.26 -0.86
C PRO A 430 18.33 16.25 -0.30
N ILE A 431 18.00 15.24 0.50
CA ILE A 431 16.64 15.06 1.07
C ILE A 431 16.25 16.24 1.96
N GLU A 432 17.20 16.81 2.68
CA GLU A 432 16.94 17.98 3.52
C GLU A 432 16.40 19.18 2.74
N LYS A 433 16.87 19.39 1.51
CA LYS A 433 16.42 20.47 0.62
C LYS A 433 15.19 20.10 -0.19
N ALA A 434 15.06 18.83 -0.55
CA ALA A 434 14.00 18.29 -1.42
C ALA A 434 13.90 19.00 -2.78
N ASP A 435 15.02 19.53 -3.27
CA ASP A 435 15.13 20.18 -4.58
C ASP A 435 16.54 19.98 -5.15
N TRP A 436 16.69 20.21 -6.48
CA TRP A 436 17.97 20.13 -7.16
C TRP A 436 18.97 21.13 -6.58
N ASP A 437 20.20 20.68 -6.34
CA ASP A 437 21.23 21.49 -5.69
C ASP A 437 22.44 21.71 -6.58
N ASN A 438 23.14 20.66 -6.99
CA ASN A 438 24.34 20.73 -7.82
C ASN A 438 24.17 19.94 -9.11
N GLU A 439 24.86 20.41 -10.15
CA GLU A 439 24.87 19.79 -11.47
C GLU A 439 26.31 19.52 -11.91
N GLY A 440 26.48 18.49 -12.75
CA GLY A 440 27.77 18.12 -13.32
C GLY A 440 27.59 17.26 -14.55
N ARG A 441 28.70 16.77 -15.07
CA ARG A 441 28.73 15.82 -16.19
C ARG A 441 29.67 14.67 -15.89
N ILE A 442 29.27 13.48 -16.27
CA ILE A 442 30.04 12.24 -16.14
C ILE A 442 30.23 11.67 -17.54
N ASN A 443 31.46 11.39 -17.92
CA ASN A 443 31.75 10.64 -19.14
C ASN A 443 31.78 9.14 -18.86
N GLY A 444 31.09 8.39 -19.69
CA GLY A 444 31.14 6.93 -19.70
C GLY A 444 32.38 6.39 -20.42
N GLY A 445 32.34 5.10 -20.83
CA GLY A 445 33.46 4.41 -21.43
C GLY A 445 34.46 3.84 -20.41
N GLY A 446 34.19 3.96 -19.11
CA GLY A 446 35.05 3.49 -18.04
C GLY A 446 34.38 3.54 -16.66
N ARG A 447 35.20 3.49 -15.64
CA ARG A 447 34.76 3.63 -14.24
C ARG A 447 34.68 5.11 -13.87
N ALA A 448 33.55 5.52 -13.29
CA ALA A 448 33.30 6.90 -12.90
C ALA A 448 33.17 7.00 -11.38
N GLU A 449 33.86 7.96 -10.79
CA GLU A 449 33.72 8.29 -9.37
C GLU A 449 32.59 9.29 -9.17
N ILE A 450 31.64 8.92 -8.31
CA ILE A 450 30.50 9.75 -7.91
C ILE A 450 30.64 10.03 -6.42
N THR A 451 30.90 11.27 -6.03
CA THR A 451 31.19 11.64 -4.65
C THR A 451 30.08 12.52 -4.09
N SER A 452 29.44 12.05 -3.03
CA SER A 452 28.51 12.84 -2.20
C SER A 452 29.28 13.65 -1.15
N GLY A 453 29.18 14.95 -1.20
CA GLY A 453 29.67 15.84 -0.13
C GLY A 453 28.59 16.22 0.89
N TYR A 454 27.38 15.71 0.75
CA TYR A 454 26.27 16.05 1.64
C TYR A 454 26.37 15.31 2.97
N PRO A 455 26.19 16.01 4.11
CA PRO A 455 26.30 15.41 5.45
C PRO A 455 25.17 14.41 5.73
N GLY A 456 24.04 14.54 5.06
CA GLY A 456 22.87 13.65 5.15
C GLY A 456 22.60 12.87 3.88
N ASP A 457 21.43 12.28 3.84
CA ASP A 457 20.93 11.46 2.73
C ASP A 457 20.75 12.30 1.45
N ALA A 458 21.23 11.78 0.32
CA ALA A 458 21.13 12.46 -0.98
C ALA A 458 20.98 11.46 -2.13
N PHE A 459 20.38 11.93 -3.22
CA PHE A 459 20.38 11.19 -4.49
C PHE A 459 21.27 11.89 -5.53
N ALA A 460 21.98 11.07 -6.29
CA ALA A 460 22.62 11.45 -7.53
C ALA A 460 21.81 10.85 -8.70
N VAL A 461 21.32 11.70 -9.58
CA VAL A 461 20.50 11.31 -10.74
C VAL A 461 21.29 11.60 -12.00
N MET A 462 21.59 10.57 -12.76
CA MET A 462 22.30 10.67 -14.02
C MET A 462 21.36 10.38 -15.19
N THR A 463 21.34 11.25 -16.18
CA THR A 463 20.58 11.07 -17.43
C THR A 463 21.48 11.27 -18.63
N VAL A 464 21.32 10.43 -19.66
CA VAL A 464 22.14 10.54 -20.87
C VAL A 464 21.89 11.89 -21.56
N VAL A 465 22.96 12.57 -21.94
CA VAL A 465 22.90 13.78 -22.77
C VAL A 465 22.50 13.35 -24.19
N LYS A 466 21.41 13.94 -24.71
CA LYS A 466 20.89 13.67 -26.05
C LYS A 466 21.67 14.40 -27.14
#